data_eef7b9a3e555b70950d73e26f4178971
#
_entry.id   eef7b9a3e555b70950d73e26f4178971
#
_cell.length_a   1.000
_cell.length_b   1.000
_cell.length_c   1.000
_cell.angle_alpha   90.00
_cell.angle_beta   90.00
_cell.angle_gamma   90.00
#
_symmetry.space_group_name_H-M   'P 1'
#
loop_
_entity.id
_entity.type
_entity.pdbx_description
1 polymer ?
#
loop_
_entity_poly.entity_id
_entity_poly.type
_entity_poly.pdbx_seq_one_letter_code
_entity_poly.pdbx_strand_id
1 'polypeptide(L)'
;MAANPVLLLHGFTTSARRTWAEPGWIDLLTEAGRTVIAPDLLGHGDAPKPHDPAAYDRVEELVEAELPEGTIDGVGYSAGARILLLLASRRPERFGRLVVGGVGATLFEKRKGNPILDALQGRSDGEDMVANHFKTMAEGDGNDPEALAAFLQRPQPALGPDDVARISCPTLVVIGDKDFAGPGEPLAEALPAGELLTLPGVDHFGLPKAFPFLEKGLDFLGAAPF
;
A
#
# COMPACT_ATOMS: atom_id res chain seq x y z
N MET A 1 7.37 -27.74 2.39
CA MET A 1 7.76 -26.57 3.23
C MET A 1 6.47 -25.82 3.55
N ALA A 2 6.34 -25.23 4.74
CA ALA A 2 5.20 -24.37 5.05
C ALA A 2 5.17 -23.18 4.09
N ALA A 3 3.98 -22.72 3.70
CA ALA A 3 3.83 -21.54 2.86
C ALA A 3 4.25 -20.29 3.66
N ASN A 4 4.82 -19.29 2.98
CA ASN A 4 5.24 -18.04 3.63
C ASN A 4 4.05 -17.33 4.30
N PRO A 5 4.20 -16.69 5.46
CA PRO A 5 3.23 -15.73 5.96
C PRO A 5 3.00 -14.59 4.95
N VAL A 6 1.81 -13.98 4.98
CA VAL A 6 1.47 -12.87 4.08
C VAL A 6 1.25 -11.60 4.89
N LEU A 7 2.05 -10.57 4.60
CA LEU A 7 1.86 -9.21 5.12
C LEU A 7 0.87 -8.45 4.23
N LEU A 8 -0.15 -7.83 4.83
CA LEU A 8 -1.13 -6.99 4.13
C LEU A 8 -1.04 -5.55 4.65
N LEU A 9 -0.61 -4.61 3.81
CA LEU A 9 -0.48 -3.18 4.17
C LEU A 9 -1.50 -2.32 3.42
N HIS A 10 -2.42 -1.72 4.16
CA HIS A 10 -3.50 -0.88 3.65
C HIS A 10 -3.03 0.51 3.20
N GLY A 11 -3.90 1.25 2.49
CA GLY A 11 -3.65 2.60 2.01
C GLY A 11 -3.87 3.69 3.06
N PHE A 12 -3.59 4.93 2.66
CA PHE A 12 -3.89 6.13 3.45
C PHE A 12 -5.41 6.31 3.63
N THR A 13 -5.86 6.82 4.78
CA THR A 13 -7.27 7.05 5.17
C THR A 13 -8.15 5.80 5.27
N THR A 14 -7.58 4.61 5.22
CA THR A 14 -8.30 3.35 5.36
C THR A 14 -7.73 2.50 6.51
N SER A 15 -8.06 1.22 6.58
CA SER A 15 -7.60 0.29 7.62
C SER A 15 -7.44 -1.12 7.06
N ALA A 16 -6.81 -2.01 7.80
CA ALA A 16 -6.72 -3.42 7.47
C ALA A 16 -8.11 -4.05 7.30
N ARG A 17 -9.06 -3.67 8.14
CA ARG A 17 -10.44 -4.13 8.03
C ARG A 17 -11.07 -3.73 6.70
N ARG A 18 -11.01 -2.43 6.33
CA ARG A 18 -11.68 -1.90 5.13
C ARG A 18 -11.00 -2.35 3.84
N THR A 19 -9.67 -2.45 3.86
CA THR A 19 -8.89 -2.78 2.65
C THR A 19 -8.78 -4.28 2.43
N TRP A 20 -8.72 -5.09 3.49
CA TRP A 20 -8.38 -6.50 3.38
C TRP A 20 -9.44 -7.46 3.91
N ALA A 21 -10.05 -7.17 5.08
CA ALA A 21 -11.06 -8.06 5.64
C ALA A 21 -12.38 -7.98 4.86
N GLU A 22 -12.93 -6.78 4.68
CA GLU A 22 -14.23 -6.59 3.99
C GLU A 22 -14.24 -7.09 2.53
N PRO A 23 -13.18 -6.94 1.72
CA PRO A 23 -13.11 -7.55 0.39
C PRO A 23 -12.82 -9.06 0.37
N GLY A 24 -12.47 -9.67 1.52
CA GLY A 24 -12.27 -11.12 1.64
C GLY A 24 -10.82 -11.61 1.55
N TRP A 25 -9.82 -10.74 1.45
CA TRP A 25 -8.42 -11.14 1.35
C TRP A 25 -7.97 -11.98 2.55
N ILE A 26 -8.32 -11.54 3.78
CA ILE A 26 -7.89 -12.23 5.01
C ILE A 26 -8.49 -13.63 5.09
N ASP A 27 -9.78 -13.74 4.79
CA ASP A 27 -10.49 -15.03 4.88
C ASP A 27 -9.95 -16.01 3.83
N LEU A 28 -9.84 -15.59 2.57
CA LEU A 28 -9.37 -16.45 1.48
C LEU A 28 -7.90 -16.89 1.65
N LEU A 29 -7.02 -16.00 2.12
CA LEU A 29 -5.64 -16.38 2.45
C LEU A 29 -5.59 -17.38 3.61
N THR A 30 -6.42 -17.18 4.63
CA THR A 30 -6.51 -18.09 5.80
C THR A 30 -7.05 -19.45 5.39
N GLU A 31 -8.10 -19.50 4.56
CA GLU A 31 -8.63 -20.74 3.98
C GLU A 31 -7.61 -21.48 3.12
N ALA A 32 -6.74 -20.75 2.42
CA ALA A 32 -5.61 -21.32 1.68
C ALA A 32 -4.43 -21.74 2.60
N GLY A 33 -4.62 -21.74 3.92
CA GLY A 33 -3.61 -22.17 4.90
C GLY A 33 -2.46 -21.19 5.12
N ARG A 34 -2.63 -19.90 4.74
CA ARG A 34 -1.62 -18.87 4.94
C ARG A 34 -1.79 -18.18 6.32
N THR A 35 -0.69 -17.91 6.98
CA THR A 35 -0.68 -17.01 8.13
C THR A 35 -0.75 -15.57 7.61
N VAL A 36 -1.75 -14.79 8.07
CA VAL A 36 -1.97 -13.41 7.64
C VAL A 36 -1.53 -12.44 8.73
N ILE A 37 -0.77 -11.42 8.35
CA ILE A 37 -0.32 -10.31 9.19
C ILE A 37 -0.87 -9.04 8.55
N ALA A 38 -1.86 -8.41 9.17
CA ALA A 38 -2.57 -7.27 8.62
C ALA A 38 -2.68 -6.15 9.67
N PRO A 39 -1.58 -5.48 10.02
CA PRO A 39 -1.62 -4.39 10.99
C PRO A 39 -2.32 -3.16 10.42
N ASP A 40 -2.94 -2.37 11.30
CA ASP A 40 -3.25 -0.99 10.99
C ASP A 40 -1.98 -0.14 11.10
N LEU A 41 -1.70 0.65 10.07
CA LEU A 41 -0.59 1.60 10.10
C LEU A 41 -0.80 2.64 11.19
N LEU A 42 0.27 3.06 11.86
CA LEU A 42 0.19 4.13 12.85
C LEU A 42 -0.60 5.33 12.31
N GLY A 43 -1.53 5.86 13.10
CA GLY A 43 -2.44 6.93 12.70
C GLY A 43 -3.74 6.47 12.00
N HIS A 44 -3.91 5.16 11.75
CA HIS A 44 -5.04 4.59 11.02
C HIS A 44 -5.76 3.51 11.82
N GLY A 45 -6.99 3.20 11.43
CA GLY A 45 -7.78 2.09 11.98
C GLY A 45 -7.81 2.09 13.51
N ASP A 46 -7.46 0.94 14.11
CA ASP A 46 -7.37 0.77 15.56
C ASP A 46 -5.97 1.06 16.13
N ALA A 47 -4.97 1.38 15.29
CA ALA A 47 -3.65 1.76 15.75
C ALA A 47 -3.65 3.11 16.50
N PRO A 48 -2.65 3.36 17.36
CA PRO A 48 -2.49 4.67 18.01
C PRO A 48 -2.45 5.80 16.99
N LYS A 49 -3.01 6.97 17.37
CA LYS A 49 -3.18 8.14 16.50
C LYS A 49 -2.45 9.39 17.06
N PRO A 50 -1.11 9.38 17.17
CA PRO A 50 -0.38 10.56 17.64
C PRO A 50 -0.52 11.72 16.65
N HIS A 51 -0.59 12.96 17.18
CA HIS A 51 -0.65 14.17 16.36
C HIS A 51 0.74 14.77 16.07
N ASP A 52 1.78 14.26 16.74
CA ASP A 52 3.16 14.69 16.49
C ASP A 52 3.72 13.98 15.24
N PRO A 53 4.08 14.73 14.18
CA PRO A 53 4.69 14.14 12.98
C PRO A 53 5.95 13.30 13.26
N ALA A 54 6.73 13.63 14.29
CA ALA A 54 7.93 12.87 14.63
C ALA A 54 7.65 11.41 15.05
N ALA A 55 6.42 11.12 15.53
CA ALA A 55 6.02 9.76 15.82
C ALA A 55 5.98 8.85 14.57
N TYR A 56 5.91 9.43 13.39
CA TYR A 56 5.79 8.73 12.11
C TYR A 56 7.10 8.63 11.32
N ASP A 57 8.21 9.17 11.83
CA ASP A 57 9.49 9.27 11.10
C ASP A 57 10.00 7.94 10.56
N ARG A 58 9.66 6.83 11.22
CA ARG A 58 10.11 5.47 10.88
C ARG A 58 8.96 4.47 10.91
N VAL A 59 7.83 4.82 10.27
CA VAL A 59 6.64 3.96 10.26
C VAL A 59 6.91 2.60 9.64
N GLU A 60 7.82 2.51 8.68
CA GLU A 60 8.26 1.25 8.08
C GLU A 60 8.99 0.34 9.07
N GLU A 61 9.75 0.89 10.02
CA GLU A 61 10.43 0.09 11.05
C GLU A 61 9.43 -0.47 12.07
N LEU A 62 8.34 0.25 12.34
CA LEU A 62 7.25 -0.26 13.17
C LEU A 62 6.59 -1.47 12.51
N VAL A 63 6.37 -1.41 11.20
CA VAL A 63 5.85 -2.56 10.43
C VAL A 63 6.86 -3.70 10.45
N GLU A 64 8.15 -3.44 10.21
CA GLU A 64 9.20 -4.47 10.19
C GLU A 64 9.31 -5.20 11.54
N ALA A 65 9.12 -4.50 12.65
CA ALA A 65 9.20 -5.08 13.99
C ALA A 65 8.10 -6.13 14.28
N GLU A 66 6.98 -6.09 13.56
CA GLU A 66 5.89 -7.06 13.69
C GLU A 66 6.08 -8.30 12.81
N LEU A 67 7.09 -8.31 11.93
CA LEU A 67 7.28 -9.39 10.98
C LEU A 67 7.98 -10.60 11.64
N PRO A 68 7.52 -11.83 11.36
CA PRO A 68 8.18 -13.04 11.82
C PRO A 68 9.55 -13.19 11.16
N GLU A 69 10.41 -14.02 11.74
CA GLU A 69 11.66 -14.41 11.09
C GLU A 69 11.40 -15.19 9.78
N GLY A 70 12.38 -15.15 8.88
CA GLY A 70 12.32 -15.85 7.60
C GLY A 70 11.71 -15.05 6.47
N THR A 71 11.32 -15.75 5.41
CA THR A 71 10.74 -15.15 4.21
C THR A 71 9.23 -14.96 4.36
N ILE A 72 8.72 -13.82 3.90
CA ILE A 72 7.30 -13.49 3.86
C ILE A 72 6.88 -13.13 2.43
N ASP A 73 5.60 -13.25 2.14
CA ASP A 73 4.99 -12.64 0.97
C ASP A 73 4.28 -11.33 1.40
N GLY A 74 4.04 -10.43 0.47
CA GLY A 74 3.42 -9.15 0.82
C GLY A 74 2.38 -8.69 -0.19
N VAL A 75 1.30 -8.09 0.31
CA VAL A 75 0.34 -7.33 -0.49
C VAL A 75 0.26 -5.91 0.08
N GLY A 76 0.44 -4.92 -0.76
CA GLY A 76 0.33 -3.53 -0.37
C GLY A 76 -0.61 -2.76 -1.28
N TYR A 77 -1.31 -1.80 -0.70
CA TYR A 77 -2.13 -0.87 -1.47
C TYR A 77 -1.73 0.58 -1.18
N SER A 78 -1.49 1.38 -2.24
CA SER A 78 -1.21 2.82 -2.16
C SER A 78 -0.06 3.15 -1.17
N ALA A 79 -0.32 3.83 -0.07
CA ALA A 79 0.68 4.12 0.98
C ALA A 79 1.32 2.82 1.53
N GLY A 80 0.53 1.77 1.74
CA GLY A 80 1.04 0.46 2.16
C GLY A 80 1.92 -0.21 1.11
N ALA A 81 1.60 -0.06 -0.19
CA ALA A 81 2.44 -0.54 -1.28
C ALA A 81 3.80 0.18 -1.32
N ARG A 82 3.82 1.51 -1.08
CA ARG A 82 5.09 2.26 -0.97
C ARG A 82 5.94 1.77 0.20
N ILE A 83 5.34 1.54 1.37
CA ILE A 83 6.04 1.01 2.55
C ILE A 83 6.58 -0.38 2.24
N LEU A 84 5.77 -1.25 1.63
CA LEU A 84 6.17 -2.60 1.25
C LEU A 84 7.36 -2.60 0.27
N LEU A 85 7.31 -1.78 -0.78
CA LEU A 85 8.41 -1.62 -1.74
C LEU A 85 9.68 -1.08 -1.06
N LEU A 86 9.54 -0.14 -0.13
CA LEU A 86 10.68 0.38 0.64
C LEU A 86 11.33 -0.71 1.50
N LEU A 87 10.54 -1.49 2.23
CA LEU A 87 11.04 -2.62 3.01
C LEU A 87 11.72 -3.66 2.13
N ALA A 88 11.10 -4.03 1.01
CA ALA A 88 11.66 -5.01 0.09
C ALA A 88 12.93 -4.52 -0.61
N SER A 89 13.05 -3.23 -0.91
CA SER A 89 14.28 -2.66 -1.48
C SER A 89 15.46 -2.66 -0.49
N ARG A 90 15.17 -2.56 0.81
CA ARG A 90 16.17 -2.60 1.89
C ARG A 90 16.57 -4.01 2.30
N ARG A 91 15.63 -4.93 2.25
CA ARG A 91 15.76 -6.32 2.73
C ARG A 91 15.19 -7.33 1.71
N PRO A 92 15.71 -7.36 0.45
CA PRO A 92 15.13 -8.17 -0.61
C PRO A 92 15.08 -9.67 -0.27
N GLU A 93 16.00 -10.17 0.54
CA GLU A 93 16.06 -11.56 0.98
C GLU A 93 14.88 -11.98 1.88
N ARG A 94 14.15 -11.01 2.43
CA ARG A 94 13.01 -11.24 3.31
C ARG A 94 11.71 -11.50 2.55
N PHE A 95 11.68 -11.23 1.24
CA PHE A 95 10.43 -11.27 0.47
C PHE A 95 10.45 -12.36 -0.60
N GLY A 96 9.39 -13.20 -0.60
CA GLY A 96 9.19 -14.27 -1.56
C GLY A 96 8.42 -13.84 -2.80
N ARG A 97 7.28 -13.18 -2.61
CA ARG A 97 6.42 -12.61 -3.66
C ARG A 97 5.75 -11.34 -3.17
N LEU A 98 5.57 -10.36 -4.06
CA LEU A 98 4.90 -9.12 -3.76
C LEU A 98 3.74 -8.86 -4.72
N VAL A 99 2.65 -8.31 -4.18
CA VAL A 99 1.55 -7.74 -4.96
C VAL A 99 1.40 -6.28 -4.51
N VAL A 100 1.58 -5.34 -5.43
CA VAL A 100 1.50 -3.90 -5.14
C VAL A 100 0.41 -3.26 -5.98
N GLY A 101 -0.59 -2.70 -5.30
CA GLY A 101 -1.75 -2.05 -5.92
C GLY A 101 -1.75 -0.54 -5.74
N GLY A 102 -2.22 0.20 -6.76
CA GLY A 102 -2.40 1.65 -6.69
C GLY A 102 -1.08 2.44 -6.58
N VAL A 103 -0.01 1.93 -7.17
CA VAL A 103 1.30 2.59 -7.29
C VAL A 103 1.77 2.47 -8.73
N GLY A 104 2.13 3.59 -9.34
CA GLY A 104 2.57 3.65 -10.74
C GLY A 104 3.66 4.68 -10.95
N ALA A 105 3.68 5.34 -12.11
CA ALA A 105 4.71 6.29 -12.53
C ALA A 105 5.00 7.40 -11.51
N THR A 106 3.98 7.88 -10.79
CA THR A 106 4.14 8.94 -9.78
C THR A 106 5.01 8.53 -8.58
N LEU A 107 5.34 7.24 -8.43
CA LEU A 107 6.30 6.78 -7.41
C LEU A 107 7.67 7.44 -7.61
N PHE A 108 8.09 7.62 -8.86
CA PHE A 108 9.41 8.13 -9.24
C PHE A 108 9.44 9.65 -9.44
N GLU A 109 8.28 10.31 -9.35
CA GLU A 109 8.18 11.75 -9.54
C GLU A 109 8.57 12.53 -8.27
N LYS A 110 9.30 13.62 -8.47
CA LYS A 110 9.56 14.59 -7.39
C LYS A 110 8.32 15.45 -7.19
N ARG A 111 7.58 15.19 -6.12
CA ARG A 111 6.41 16.00 -5.78
C ARG A 111 6.82 17.38 -5.28
N LYS A 112 6.16 18.42 -5.79
CA LYS A 112 6.22 19.78 -5.26
C LYS A 112 4.98 19.99 -4.39
N GLY A 113 5.18 19.98 -3.07
CA GLY A 113 4.07 20.12 -2.12
C GLY A 113 3.29 18.80 -1.87
N ASN A 114 2.27 18.91 -1.06
CA ASN A 114 1.37 17.81 -0.74
C ASN A 114 -0.09 18.31 -0.73
N PRO A 115 -0.80 18.28 -1.88
CA PRO A 115 -2.18 18.78 -1.98
C PRO A 115 -3.13 18.10 -0.99
N ILE A 116 -2.92 16.83 -0.68
CA ILE A 116 -3.75 16.11 0.30
C ILE A 116 -3.55 16.69 1.70
N LEU A 117 -2.30 16.93 2.12
CA LEU A 117 -2.01 17.56 3.39
C LEU A 117 -2.59 18.97 3.45
N ASP A 118 -2.47 19.74 2.37
CA ASP A 118 -3.04 21.08 2.31
C ASP A 118 -4.57 21.07 2.42
N ALA A 119 -5.24 20.09 1.82
CA ALA A 119 -6.68 19.91 1.96
C ALA A 119 -7.08 19.52 3.39
N LEU A 120 -6.37 18.58 4.04
CA LEU A 120 -6.63 18.18 5.42
C LEU A 120 -6.45 19.36 6.40
N GLN A 121 -5.50 20.24 6.13
CA GLN A 121 -5.19 21.40 6.97
C GLN A 121 -5.98 22.66 6.57
N GLY A 122 -6.94 22.54 5.65
CA GLY A 122 -7.79 23.66 5.23
C GLY A 122 -7.06 24.75 4.42
N ARG A 123 -5.93 24.43 3.82
CA ARG A 123 -5.13 25.35 2.98
C ARG A 123 -5.35 25.18 1.48
N SER A 124 -6.17 24.21 1.08
CA SER A 124 -6.52 23.96 -0.32
C SER A 124 -7.59 24.95 -0.79
N ASP A 125 -7.52 25.36 -2.07
CA ASP A 125 -8.57 26.11 -2.77
C ASP A 125 -9.80 25.26 -3.13
N GLY A 126 -9.71 23.94 -2.94
CA GLY A 126 -10.80 23.00 -3.22
C GLY A 126 -10.90 22.54 -4.69
N GLU A 127 -9.97 22.94 -5.55
CA GLU A 127 -10.00 22.54 -6.96
C GLU A 127 -9.47 21.11 -7.21
N ASP A 128 -8.56 20.60 -6.34
CA ASP A 128 -8.03 19.24 -6.47
C ASP A 128 -9.03 18.20 -5.96
N MET A 129 -9.71 17.53 -6.91
CA MET A 129 -10.73 16.52 -6.61
C MET A 129 -10.18 15.32 -5.83
N VAL A 130 -8.92 14.90 -6.10
CA VAL A 130 -8.29 13.78 -5.40
C VAL A 130 -7.99 14.17 -3.96
N ALA A 131 -7.43 15.36 -3.73
CA ALA A 131 -7.17 15.88 -2.39
C ALA A 131 -8.46 16.04 -1.57
N ASN A 132 -9.52 16.55 -2.19
CA ASN A 132 -10.84 16.69 -1.56
C ASN A 132 -11.45 15.34 -1.20
N HIS A 133 -11.29 14.33 -2.05
CA HIS A 133 -11.77 12.99 -1.75
C HIS A 133 -11.03 12.39 -0.54
N PHE A 134 -9.71 12.52 -0.48
CA PHE A 134 -8.93 12.11 0.70
C PHE A 134 -9.34 12.86 1.97
N LYS A 135 -9.61 14.16 1.88
CA LYS A 135 -10.14 14.94 3.01
C LYS A 135 -11.47 14.36 3.51
N THR A 136 -12.42 14.10 2.61
CA THR A 136 -13.70 13.48 2.97
C THR A 136 -13.51 12.12 3.63
N MET A 137 -12.60 11.29 3.12
CA MET A 137 -12.28 10.01 3.74
C MET A 137 -11.64 10.17 5.12
N ALA A 138 -10.77 11.16 5.30
CA ALA A 138 -10.11 11.45 6.57
C ALA A 138 -11.10 11.91 7.65
N GLU A 139 -12.16 12.61 7.27
CA GLU A 139 -13.27 13.03 8.13
C GLU A 139 -14.28 11.93 8.43
N GLY A 140 -14.11 10.74 7.81
CA GLY A 140 -15.00 9.59 7.98
C GLY A 140 -14.80 8.87 9.32
N ASP A 141 -15.80 8.05 9.69
CA ASP A 141 -15.83 7.30 10.94
C ASP A 141 -14.55 6.49 11.19
N GLY A 142 -14.02 6.60 12.41
CA GLY A 142 -12.85 5.85 12.88
C GLY A 142 -11.51 6.47 12.46
N ASN A 143 -11.50 7.52 11.65
CA ASN A 143 -10.31 8.28 11.31
C ASN A 143 -10.11 9.48 12.25
N ASP A 144 -8.87 9.98 12.29
CA ASP A 144 -8.45 11.17 13.01
C ASP A 144 -7.69 12.07 12.01
N PRO A 145 -8.30 13.16 11.51
CA PRO A 145 -7.68 14.02 10.51
C PRO A 145 -6.34 14.64 10.94
N GLU A 146 -6.16 14.92 12.24
CA GLU A 146 -4.89 15.48 12.75
C GLU A 146 -3.78 14.43 12.73
N ALA A 147 -4.08 13.20 13.15
CA ALA A 147 -3.14 12.07 13.05
C ALA A 147 -2.78 11.73 11.60
N LEU A 148 -3.76 11.77 10.70
CA LEU A 148 -3.54 11.56 9.26
C LEU A 148 -2.71 12.69 8.65
N ALA A 149 -2.92 13.95 9.07
CA ALA A 149 -2.07 15.07 8.65
C ALA A 149 -0.63 14.90 9.17
N ALA A 150 -0.45 14.46 10.42
CA ALA A 150 0.86 14.14 10.98
C ALA A 150 1.57 13.01 10.20
N PHE A 151 0.85 11.95 9.83
CA PHE A 151 1.36 10.88 8.98
C PHE A 151 1.87 11.39 7.63
N LEU A 152 1.20 12.35 6.99
CA LEU A 152 1.64 12.94 5.71
C LEU A 152 2.83 13.89 5.85
N GLN A 153 3.05 14.46 7.02
CA GLN A 153 4.17 15.36 7.30
C GLN A 153 5.49 14.63 7.54
N ARG A 154 5.44 13.32 7.82
CA ARG A 154 6.65 12.53 8.05
C ARG A 154 7.60 12.59 6.85
N PRO A 155 8.92 12.46 7.06
CA PRO A 155 9.85 12.19 5.99
C PRO A 155 9.40 10.94 5.22
N GLN A 156 9.30 11.06 3.91
CA GLN A 156 9.01 9.92 3.05
C GLN A 156 10.28 9.61 2.25
N PRO A 157 10.99 8.50 2.54
CA PRO A 157 12.15 8.12 1.76
C PRO A 157 11.79 8.04 0.28
N ALA A 158 12.61 8.66 -0.56
CA ALA A 158 12.43 8.56 -2.01
C ALA A 158 12.70 7.10 -2.42
N LEU A 159 11.84 6.59 -3.31
CA LEU A 159 12.06 5.33 -4.00
C LEU A 159 12.30 5.66 -5.47
N GLY A 160 13.53 5.46 -5.92
CA GLY A 160 13.87 5.58 -7.33
C GLY A 160 13.88 4.23 -8.04
N PRO A 161 14.05 4.22 -9.40
CA PRO A 161 14.19 2.98 -10.16
C PRO A 161 15.32 2.08 -9.63
N ASP A 162 16.45 2.66 -9.21
CA ASP A 162 17.60 1.91 -8.66
C ASP A 162 17.28 1.24 -7.31
N ASP A 163 16.35 1.80 -6.53
CA ASP A 163 15.93 1.20 -5.26
C ASP A 163 15.04 -0.01 -5.53
N VAL A 164 14.04 0.11 -6.40
CA VAL A 164 13.14 -1.00 -6.74
C VAL A 164 13.84 -2.09 -7.54
N ALA A 165 14.90 -1.77 -8.29
CA ALA A 165 15.74 -2.75 -8.98
C ALA A 165 16.46 -3.72 -8.02
N ARG A 166 16.52 -3.45 -6.72
CA ARG A 166 17.04 -4.37 -5.70
C ARG A 166 16.04 -5.44 -5.28
N ILE A 167 14.77 -5.26 -5.61
CA ILE A 167 13.70 -6.21 -5.26
C ILE A 167 13.78 -7.40 -6.22
N SER A 168 14.37 -8.49 -5.76
CA SER A 168 14.67 -9.66 -6.60
C SER A 168 13.52 -10.67 -6.69
N CYS A 169 12.53 -10.57 -5.79
CA CYS A 169 11.38 -11.49 -5.80
C CYS A 169 10.37 -11.12 -6.90
N PRO A 170 9.60 -12.10 -7.42
CA PRO A 170 8.49 -11.83 -8.31
C PRO A 170 7.52 -10.80 -7.71
N THR A 171 7.17 -9.79 -8.50
CA THR A 171 6.32 -8.68 -8.04
C THR A 171 5.23 -8.38 -9.07
N LEU A 172 3.97 -8.51 -8.67
CA LEU A 172 2.80 -8.13 -9.45
C LEU A 172 2.40 -6.68 -9.15
N VAL A 173 2.47 -5.82 -10.14
CA VAL A 173 1.95 -4.44 -10.09
C VAL A 173 0.52 -4.46 -10.62
N VAL A 174 -0.43 -3.98 -9.81
CA VAL A 174 -1.84 -3.89 -10.20
C VAL A 174 -2.30 -2.43 -10.12
N ILE A 175 -2.83 -1.91 -11.22
CA ILE A 175 -3.28 -0.53 -11.28
C ILE A 175 -4.53 -0.39 -12.14
N GLY A 176 -5.39 0.56 -11.81
CA GLY A 176 -6.51 0.91 -12.67
C GLY A 176 -6.06 1.89 -13.78
N ASP A 177 -6.70 1.82 -14.95
CA ASP A 177 -6.42 2.74 -16.06
C ASP A 177 -6.88 4.19 -15.79
N LYS A 178 -7.68 4.38 -14.72
CA LYS A 178 -8.11 5.70 -14.23
C LYS A 178 -7.45 6.10 -12.90
N ASP A 179 -6.41 5.38 -12.48
CA ASP A 179 -5.71 5.68 -11.25
C ASP A 179 -4.81 6.92 -11.40
N PHE A 180 -4.92 7.88 -10.48
CA PHE A 180 -4.09 9.08 -10.47
C PHE A 180 -2.60 8.80 -10.20
N ALA A 181 -2.25 7.62 -9.71
CA ALA A 181 -0.86 7.20 -9.56
C ALA A 181 -0.14 7.01 -10.91
N GLY A 182 -0.89 7.13 -12.01
CA GLY A 182 -0.39 7.03 -13.37
C GLY A 182 -0.18 5.59 -13.83
N PRO A 183 0.38 5.39 -15.03
CA PRO A 183 0.55 4.05 -15.59
C PRO A 183 1.49 3.19 -14.76
N GLY A 184 1.27 1.87 -14.76
CA GLY A 184 2.06 0.90 -13.98
C GLY A 184 3.37 0.47 -14.64
N GLU A 185 3.50 0.68 -15.96
CA GLU A 185 4.63 0.23 -16.78
C GLU A 185 5.98 0.68 -16.22
N PRO A 186 6.19 1.96 -15.84
CA PRO A 186 7.50 2.39 -15.33
C PRO A 186 7.92 1.64 -14.04
N LEU A 187 6.98 1.29 -13.18
CA LEU A 187 7.28 0.52 -11.98
C LEU A 187 7.55 -0.95 -12.33
N ALA A 188 6.72 -1.57 -13.16
CA ALA A 188 6.88 -2.96 -13.53
C ALA A 188 8.20 -3.19 -14.31
N GLU A 189 8.60 -2.26 -15.18
CA GLU A 189 9.84 -2.31 -15.95
C GLU A 189 11.10 -2.10 -15.07
N ALA A 190 10.98 -1.32 -13.99
CA ALA A 190 12.08 -1.10 -13.04
C ALA A 190 12.33 -2.30 -12.12
N LEU A 191 11.34 -3.18 -11.94
CA LEU A 191 11.43 -4.38 -11.12
C LEU A 191 12.04 -5.54 -11.93
N PRO A 192 13.10 -6.23 -11.44
CA PRO A 192 13.75 -7.33 -12.16
C PRO A 192 12.83 -8.50 -12.55
N ALA A 193 11.79 -8.74 -11.75
CA ALA A 193 10.78 -9.76 -11.97
C ALA A 193 9.37 -9.16 -11.83
N GLY A 194 9.16 -7.99 -12.46
CA GLY A 194 7.91 -7.25 -12.43
C GLY A 194 6.91 -7.78 -13.46
N GLU A 195 5.68 -7.99 -13.01
CA GLU A 195 4.51 -8.25 -13.87
C GLU A 195 3.50 -7.10 -13.71
N LEU A 196 2.79 -6.76 -14.78
CA LEU A 196 1.78 -5.69 -14.76
C LEU A 196 0.40 -6.24 -15.07
N LEU A 197 -0.57 -5.81 -14.26
CA LEU A 197 -2.00 -5.98 -14.52
C LEU A 197 -2.68 -4.60 -14.47
N THR A 198 -3.13 -4.12 -15.63
CA THR A 198 -3.93 -2.88 -15.71
C THR A 198 -5.42 -3.25 -15.77
N LEU A 199 -6.22 -2.67 -14.87
CA LEU A 199 -7.65 -2.94 -14.74
C LEU A 199 -8.47 -1.83 -15.44
N PRO A 200 -9.22 -2.18 -16.50
CA PRO A 200 -10.02 -1.21 -17.24
C PRO A 200 -11.14 -0.59 -16.38
N GLY A 201 -11.28 0.73 -16.44
CA GLY A 201 -12.38 1.47 -15.79
C GLY A 201 -12.22 1.61 -14.27
N VAL A 202 -11.15 1.09 -13.68
CA VAL A 202 -10.89 1.13 -12.24
C VAL A 202 -10.05 2.37 -11.90
N ASP A 203 -10.48 3.11 -10.89
CA ASP A 203 -9.72 4.20 -10.30
C ASP A 203 -8.96 3.76 -9.04
N HIS A 204 -8.22 4.68 -8.45
CA HIS A 204 -7.44 4.41 -7.24
C HIS A 204 -8.31 3.86 -6.10
N PHE A 205 -9.43 4.49 -5.82
CA PHE A 205 -10.29 4.19 -4.66
C PHE A 205 -11.13 2.91 -4.85
N GLY A 206 -11.40 2.56 -6.09
CA GLY A 206 -12.10 1.31 -6.45
C GLY A 206 -11.20 0.08 -6.42
N LEU A 207 -9.88 0.26 -6.55
CA LEU A 207 -8.94 -0.86 -6.70
C LEU A 207 -9.01 -1.91 -5.57
N PRO A 208 -9.07 -1.57 -4.27
CA PRO A 208 -9.12 -2.59 -3.20
C PRO A 208 -10.36 -3.49 -3.26
N LYS A 209 -11.43 -3.02 -3.89
CA LYS A 209 -12.70 -3.75 -4.03
C LYS A 209 -12.85 -4.43 -5.39
N ALA A 210 -11.91 -4.22 -6.31
CA ALA A 210 -11.93 -4.81 -7.61
C ALA A 210 -11.65 -6.32 -7.53
N PHE A 211 -12.63 -7.15 -7.92
CA PHE A 211 -12.48 -8.60 -7.89
C PHE A 211 -11.24 -9.11 -8.64
N PRO A 212 -10.86 -8.57 -9.82
CA PRO A 212 -9.63 -9.00 -10.49
C PRO A 212 -8.35 -8.71 -9.70
N PHE A 213 -8.32 -7.68 -8.83
CA PHE A 213 -7.19 -7.43 -7.94
C PHE A 213 -7.05 -8.55 -6.90
N LEU A 214 -8.15 -8.93 -6.27
CA LEU A 214 -8.22 -10.03 -5.31
C LEU A 214 -7.83 -11.36 -5.98
N GLU A 215 -8.53 -11.72 -7.07
CA GLU A 215 -8.34 -12.99 -7.78
C GLU A 215 -6.89 -13.17 -8.24
N LYS A 216 -6.36 -12.19 -8.96
CA LYS A 216 -4.99 -12.26 -9.50
C LYS A 216 -3.92 -12.17 -8.43
N GLY A 217 -4.17 -11.41 -7.37
CA GLY A 217 -3.26 -11.36 -6.22
C GLY A 217 -3.18 -12.70 -5.49
N LEU A 218 -4.30 -13.36 -5.22
CA LEU A 218 -4.33 -14.70 -4.62
C LEU A 218 -3.66 -15.74 -5.52
N ASP A 219 -3.94 -15.72 -6.83
CA ASP A 219 -3.30 -16.60 -7.79
C ASP A 219 -1.78 -16.42 -7.81
N PHE A 220 -1.32 -15.18 -7.87
CA PHE A 220 0.10 -14.84 -7.86
C PHE A 220 0.81 -15.29 -6.58
N LEU A 221 0.14 -15.24 -5.44
CA LEU A 221 0.65 -15.74 -4.15
C LEU A 221 0.58 -17.28 -4.02
N GLY A 222 -0.01 -17.98 -4.99
CA GLY A 222 -0.27 -19.41 -4.91
C GLY A 222 -1.31 -19.76 -3.82
N ALA A 223 -2.30 -18.92 -3.64
CA ALA A 223 -3.37 -19.02 -2.66
C ALA A 223 -4.76 -18.94 -3.32
N ALA A 224 -4.86 -19.19 -4.64
CA ALA A 224 -6.13 -19.22 -5.33
C ALA A 224 -7.04 -20.30 -4.73
N PRO A 225 -8.33 -20.01 -4.49
CA PRO A 225 -9.30 -21.05 -4.12
C PRO A 225 -9.43 -22.04 -5.28
N PHE A 226 -9.52 -23.32 -4.96
CA PHE A 226 -9.62 -24.43 -5.90
C PHE A 226 -10.93 -24.44 -6.68
#